data_dfc2ae44b6784fec585e9fef26177626
#
_entry.id   dfc2ae44b6784fec585e9fef26177626
#
_cell.length_a   1.000
_cell.length_b   1.000
_cell.length_c   1.000
_cell.angle_alpha   90.00
_cell.angle_beta   90.00
_cell.angle_gamma   90.00
#
_symmetry.space_group_name_H-M   'P 1'
#
loop_
_entity.id
_entity.type
_entity.pdbx_description
1 polymer ?
#
loop_
_entity_poly.entity_id
_entity_poly.type
_entity_poly.pdbx_seq_one_letter_code
_entity_poly.pdbx_strand_id
1 'polypeptide(L)'
;VFVNDDAQNINSFVQSGIIDMVQLHGSESPEFCAAINAPVIKYFNCSGGVSENIGNYKADYLLFDSGTGTGKAFDWKNIPKTDLPFFLAGGISADNLSAAVAAVHPFAVDLSSAAETGGYKDEEKIKKIMEIVRNE
;
A
#
# COMPACT_ATOMS: atom_id res chain seq x y z
N VAL A 1 -3.54 8.51 5.89
CA VAL A 1 -3.49 8.42 4.43
C VAL A 1 -3.92 9.74 3.86
N PHE A 2 -3.16 10.27 2.89
CA PHE A 2 -3.41 11.56 2.23
C PHE A 2 -3.41 11.38 0.71
N VAL A 3 -4.19 12.19 0.02
CA VAL A 3 -4.32 12.17 -1.44
C VAL A 3 -4.20 13.61 -1.94
N ASN A 4 -3.04 13.97 -2.49
CA ASN A 4 -2.76 15.30 -3.03
C ASN A 4 -3.09 16.45 -2.04
N ASP A 5 -2.81 16.25 -0.78
CA ASP A 5 -3.00 17.26 0.28
C ASP A 5 -1.81 18.25 0.31
N ASP A 6 -1.86 19.22 1.20
CA ASP A 6 -0.77 20.18 1.42
C ASP A 6 0.28 19.61 2.38
N ALA A 7 1.58 19.75 2.01
CA ALA A 7 2.68 19.23 2.82
C ALA A 7 2.77 19.87 4.21
N GLN A 8 2.40 21.16 4.35
CA GLN A 8 2.42 21.83 5.65
C GLN A 8 1.31 21.28 6.55
N ASN A 9 0.12 21.02 5.96
CA ASN A 9 -0.99 20.37 6.66
C ASN A 9 -0.58 19.00 7.18
N ILE A 10 -0.02 18.15 6.32
CA ILE A 10 0.46 16.81 6.70
C ILE A 10 1.50 16.91 7.83
N ASN A 11 2.51 17.75 7.67
CA ASN A 11 3.57 17.94 8.66
C ASN A 11 3.04 18.48 10.01
N SER A 12 1.93 19.21 10.02
CA SER A 12 1.29 19.66 11.26
C SER A 12 0.74 18.49 12.09
N PHE A 13 0.17 17.46 11.44
CA PHE A 13 -0.27 16.23 12.12
C PHE A 13 0.92 15.43 12.66
N VAL A 14 2.02 15.36 11.89
CA VAL A 14 3.27 14.72 12.36
C VAL A 14 3.82 15.46 13.59
N GLN A 15 3.95 16.78 13.50
CA GLN A 15 4.49 17.59 14.59
C GLN A 15 3.64 17.54 15.86
N SER A 16 2.32 17.41 15.72
CA SER A 16 1.40 17.26 16.86
C SER A 16 1.43 15.86 17.51
N GLY A 17 2.16 14.89 16.93
CA GLY A 17 2.23 13.52 17.43
C GLY A 17 0.95 12.72 17.20
N ILE A 18 0.07 13.16 16.31
CA ILE A 18 -1.18 12.44 15.97
C ILE A 18 -0.87 11.26 15.04
N ILE A 19 0.16 11.40 14.19
CA ILE A 19 0.58 10.36 13.24
C ILE A 19 2.09 10.19 13.26
N ASP A 20 2.57 8.95 13.09
CA ASP A 20 3.99 8.60 13.10
C ASP A 20 4.51 8.27 11.70
N MET A 21 3.63 7.97 10.75
CA MET A 21 3.95 7.58 9.38
C MET A 21 2.91 8.16 8.42
N VAL A 22 3.35 8.55 7.24
CA VAL A 22 2.51 9.20 6.22
C VAL A 22 2.40 8.30 4.99
N GLN A 23 1.17 7.92 4.63
CA GLN A 23 0.89 7.28 3.34
C GLN A 23 0.41 8.33 2.35
N LEU A 24 1.16 8.49 1.26
CA LEU A 24 0.85 9.37 0.12
C LEU A 24 0.24 8.51 -1.00
N HIS A 25 -1.07 8.65 -1.17
CA HIS A 25 -1.88 7.78 -2.04
C HIS A 25 -2.42 8.49 -3.28
N GLY A 26 -1.87 9.63 -3.61
CA GLY A 26 -2.19 10.43 -4.79
C GLY A 26 -1.03 10.46 -5.80
N SER A 27 -0.97 11.55 -6.56
CA SER A 27 0.05 11.84 -7.57
C SER A 27 1.17 12.76 -7.06
N GLU A 28 1.47 12.68 -5.76
CA GLU A 28 2.50 13.50 -5.12
C GLU A 28 3.86 13.23 -5.78
N SER A 29 4.61 14.30 -6.07
CA SER A 29 5.91 14.24 -6.72
C SER A 29 7.03 13.73 -5.78
N PRO A 30 8.21 13.37 -6.32
CA PRO A 30 9.39 13.05 -5.51
C PRO A 30 9.78 14.18 -4.54
N GLU A 31 9.68 15.45 -4.97
CA GLU A 31 9.98 16.62 -4.14
C GLU A 31 8.98 16.76 -3.00
N PHE A 32 7.71 16.45 -3.27
CA PHE A 32 6.67 16.44 -2.23
C PHE A 32 6.98 15.37 -1.17
N CYS A 33 7.33 14.16 -1.57
CA CYS A 33 7.72 13.10 -0.64
C CYS A 33 8.91 13.54 0.23
N ALA A 34 9.89 14.21 -0.37
CA ALA A 34 11.08 14.70 0.34
C ALA A 34 10.77 15.83 1.36
N ALA A 35 9.62 16.52 1.21
CA ALA A 35 9.19 17.59 2.11
C ALA A 35 8.41 17.09 3.34
N ILE A 36 8.11 15.79 3.43
CA ILE A 36 7.41 15.20 4.57
C ILE A 36 8.40 14.87 5.69
N ASN A 37 8.06 15.26 6.92
CA ASN A 37 8.90 15.13 8.12
C ASN A 37 8.60 13.85 8.93
N ALA A 38 8.22 12.77 8.25
CA ALA A 38 7.96 11.46 8.84
C ALA A 38 8.31 10.37 7.82
N PRO A 39 8.43 9.10 8.23
CA PRO A 39 8.53 7.98 7.30
C PRO A 39 7.36 7.98 6.31
N VAL A 40 7.67 7.77 5.03
CA VAL A 40 6.71 7.84 3.93
C VAL A 40 6.46 6.47 3.33
N ILE A 41 5.18 6.12 3.17
CA ILE A 41 4.71 5.05 2.29
C ILE A 41 4.20 5.72 1.01
N LYS A 42 4.85 5.48 -0.14
CA LYS A 42 4.39 6.05 -1.42
C LYS A 42 3.63 5.01 -2.23
N TYR A 43 2.40 5.35 -2.62
CA TYR A 43 1.54 4.57 -3.48
C TYR A 43 1.95 4.65 -4.95
N PHE A 44 1.87 3.50 -5.65
CA PHE A 44 1.99 3.37 -7.09
C PHE A 44 0.89 2.47 -7.65
N ASN A 45 0.24 2.95 -8.72
CA ASN A 45 -0.74 2.15 -9.45
C ASN A 45 -0.04 1.14 -10.36
N CYS A 46 -0.33 -0.14 -10.18
CA CYS A 46 0.28 -1.24 -10.93
C CYS A 46 -0.66 -1.88 -11.98
N SER A 47 -1.86 -1.34 -12.22
CA SER A 47 -2.84 -1.94 -13.15
C SER A 47 -2.32 -2.04 -14.59
N GLY A 48 -1.48 -1.11 -15.01
CA GLY A 48 -0.84 -1.06 -16.33
C GLY A 48 0.69 -1.13 -16.29
N GLY A 49 1.27 -1.48 -15.13
CA GLY A 49 2.68 -1.33 -14.84
C GLY A 49 3.01 0.05 -14.28
N VAL A 50 4.07 0.14 -13.49
CA VAL A 50 4.54 1.41 -12.90
C VAL A 50 5.41 2.13 -13.95
N SER A 51 4.94 3.29 -14.40
CA SER A 51 5.64 4.11 -15.39
C SER A 51 6.66 5.06 -14.77
N GLU A 52 6.48 5.41 -13.49
CA GLU A 52 7.39 6.30 -12.79
C GLU A 52 8.67 5.56 -12.36
N ASN A 53 9.76 6.31 -12.32
CA ASN A 53 11.00 5.80 -11.73
C ASN A 53 10.87 5.89 -10.19
N ILE A 54 10.54 4.77 -9.57
CA ILE A 54 10.35 4.66 -8.10
C ILE A 54 11.61 5.08 -7.32
N GLY A 55 12.80 4.94 -7.89
CA GLY A 55 14.06 5.34 -7.27
C GLY A 55 14.22 6.86 -7.10
N ASN A 56 13.40 7.67 -7.75
CA ASN A 56 13.41 9.12 -7.57
C ASN A 56 12.69 9.57 -6.29
N TYR A 57 11.85 8.68 -5.70
CA TYR A 57 11.05 9.02 -4.53
C TYR A 57 11.83 8.76 -3.24
N LYS A 58 11.91 9.77 -2.38
CA LYS A 58 12.40 9.61 -1.01
C LYS A 58 11.26 9.02 -0.17
N ALA A 59 11.09 7.71 -0.25
CA ALA A 59 10.13 6.94 0.50
C ALA A 59 10.84 5.87 1.32
N ASP A 60 10.28 5.52 2.48
CA ASP A 60 10.79 4.44 3.34
C ASP A 60 10.14 3.11 2.95
N TYR A 61 8.91 3.19 2.46
CA TYR A 61 8.13 2.06 1.97
C TYR A 61 7.42 2.43 0.67
N LEU A 62 7.15 1.42 -0.15
CA LEU A 62 6.29 1.55 -1.33
C LEU A 62 4.95 0.85 -1.05
N LEU A 63 3.90 1.25 -1.73
CA LEU A 63 2.63 0.54 -1.75
C LEU A 63 2.22 0.34 -3.21
N PHE A 64 2.05 -0.91 -3.61
CA PHE A 64 1.62 -1.29 -4.95
C PHE A 64 0.18 -1.78 -4.92
N ASP A 65 -0.68 -1.11 -5.68
CA ASP A 65 -2.12 -1.39 -5.75
C ASP A 65 -2.58 -1.42 -7.21
N SER A 66 -3.64 -2.17 -7.49
CA SER A 66 -4.32 -2.15 -8.79
C SER A 66 -5.04 -0.83 -9.10
N GLY A 67 -5.27 0.01 -8.09
CA GLY A 67 -5.85 1.36 -8.22
C GLY A 67 -7.34 1.41 -8.58
N THR A 68 -8.01 0.29 -8.78
CA THR A 68 -9.36 0.28 -9.37
C THR A 68 -10.48 0.03 -8.36
N GLY A 69 -10.18 -0.35 -7.13
CA GLY A 69 -11.21 -0.73 -6.15
C GLY A 69 -12.14 -1.87 -6.60
N THR A 70 -11.85 -2.52 -7.74
CA THR A 70 -12.69 -3.57 -8.32
C THR A 70 -12.58 -4.91 -7.63
N GLY A 71 -11.68 -5.05 -6.66
CA GLY A 71 -11.40 -6.31 -5.98
C GLY A 71 -10.72 -7.36 -6.88
N LYS A 72 -10.26 -6.96 -8.07
CA LYS A 72 -9.50 -7.85 -8.98
C LYS A 72 -8.01 -7.65 -8.76
N ALA A 73 -7.29 -8.77 -8.57
CA ALA A 73 -5.83 -8.75 -8.55
C ALA A 73 -5.28 -8.31 -9.91
N PHE A 74 -4.22 -7.52 -9.90
CA PHE A 74 -3.44 -7.22 -11.09
C PHE A 74 -2.38 -8.32 -11.31
N ASP A 75 -1.72 -8.29 -12.46
CA ASP A 75 -0.57 -9.19 -12.68
C ASP A 75 0.62 -8.72 -11.83
N TRP A 76 0.95 -9.48 -10.81
CA TRP A 76 2.04 -9.15 -9.87
C TRP A 76 3.42 -9.05 -10.53
N LYS A 77 3.58 -9.55 -11.77
CA LYS A 77 4.78 -9.33 -12.59
C LYS A 77 4.98 -7.85 -12.97
N ASN A 78 3.94 -7.03 -12.85
CA ASN A 78 4.01 -5.60 -13.09
C ASN A 78 4.64 -4.82 -11.92
N ILE A 79 4.89 -5.48 -10.79
CA ILE A 79 5.61 -4.86 -9.67
C ILE A 79 7.08 -4.70 -10.07
N PRO A 80 7.61 -3.46 -10.04
CA PRO A 80 9.00 -3.21 -10.36
C PRO A 80 9.93 -3.83 -9.30
N LYS A 81 11.12 -4.24 -9.72
CA LYS A 81 12.16 -4.67 -8.76
C LYS A 81 12.58 -3.48 -7.90
N THR A 82 12.63 -3.70 -6.60
CA THR A 82 13.02 -2.70 -5.61
C THR A 82 13.70 -3.37 -4.42
N ASP A 83 14.64 -2.65 -3.80
CA ASP A 83 15.26 -3.02 -2.52
C ASP A 83 14.50 -2.44 -1.33
N LEU A 84 13.56 -1.51 -1.58
CA LEU A 84 12.72 -0.95 -0.52
C LEU A 84 11.63 -1.95 -0.14
N PRO A 85 11.32 -2.05 1.16
CA PRO A 85 10.17 -2.84 1.61
C PRO A 85 8.88 -2.26 1.04
N PHE A 86 7.93 -3.15 0.65
CA PHE A 86 6.69 -2.68 0.06
C PHE A 86 5.46 -3.39 0.61
N PHE A 87 4.37 -2.66 0.59
CA PHE A 87 3.03 -3.14 0.86
C PHE A 87 2.37 -3.58 -0.45
N LEU A 88 1.71 -4.73 -0.43
CA LEU A 88 0.91 -5.21 -1.55
C LEU A 88 -0.57 -5.00 -1.25
N ALA A 89 -1.26 -4.27 -2.13
CA ALA A 89 -2.69 -4.00 -2.07
C ALA A 89 -3.38 -4.37 -3.39
N GLY A 90 -4.69 -4.17 -3.46
CA GLY A 90 -5.48 -4.31 -4.69
C GLY A 90 -5.83 -5.74 -5.06
N GLY A 91 -7.07 -6.12 -4.78
CA GLY A 91 -7.63 -7.41 -5.16
C GLY A 91 -7.05 -8.62 -4.43
N ILE A 92 -6.37 -8.41 -3.31
CA ILE A 92 -5.91 -9.48 -2.44
C ILE A 92 -7.09 -9.99 -1.61
N SER A 93 -7.21 -11.31 -1.52
CA SER A 93 -8.25 -12.02 -0.76
C SER A 93 -7.67 -13.28 -0.12
N ALA A 94 -8.42 -13.91 0.78
CA ALA A 94 -7.99 -15.16 1.39
C ALA A 94 -7.69 -16.28 0.35
N ASP A 95 -8.28 -16.21 -0.84
CA ASP A 95 -8.11 -17.23 -1.86
C ASP A 95 -6.82 -17.08 -2.68
N ASN A 96 -6.25 -15.86 -2.74
CA ASN A 96 -5.04 -15.59 -3.52
C ASN A 96 -3.85 -15.08 -2.68
N LEU A 97 -4.05 -14.86 -1.40
CA LEU A 97 -3.06 -14.26 -0.50
C LEU A 97 -1.74 -15.05 -0.45
N SER A 98 -1.80 -16.37 -0.20
CA SER A 98 -0.60 -17.22 -0.19
C SER A 98 0.15 -17.17 -1.52
N ALA A 99 -0.58 -17.23 -2.65
CA ALA A 99 0.04 -17.13 -3.98
C ALA A 99 0.69 -15.74 -4.20
N ALA A 100 0.05 -14.66 -3.71
CA ALA A 100 0.59 -13.33 -3.82
C ALA A 100 1.88 -13.18 -2.98
N VAL A 101 1.86 -13.62 -1.72
CA VAL A 101 3.04 -13.57 -0.83
C VAL A 101 4.19 -14.38 -1.42
N ALA A 102 3.93 -15.60 -1.86
CA ALA A 102 4.95 -16.47 -2.47
C ALA A 102 5.53 -15.89 -3.79
N ALA A 103 4.73 -15.14 -4.55
CA ALA A 103 5.15 -14.60 -5.85
C ALA A 103 6.06 -13.37 -5.71
N VAL A 104 5.80 -12.48 -4.75
CA VAL A 104 6.45 -11.15 -4.72
C VAL A 104 7.07 -10.80 -3.35
N HIS A 105 6.90 -11.62 -2.33
CA HIS A 105 7.48 -11.47 -0.99
C HIS A 105 7.32 -10.04 -0.42
N PRO A 106 6.09 -9.51 -0.28
CA PRO A 106 5.85 -8.18 0.23
C PRO A 106 6.25 -8.09 1.71
N PHE A 107 6.63 -6.91 2.17
CA PHE A 107 6.83 -6.62 3.59
C PHE A 107 5.52 -6.76 4.38
N ALA A 108 4.41 -6.33 3.80
CA ALA A 108 3.08 -6.44 4.36
C ALA A 108 2.02 -6.48 3.25
N VAL A 109 0.79 -6.86 3.62
CA VAL A 109 -0.38 -6.83 2.74
C VAL A 109 -1.42 -5.85 3.29
N ASP A 110 -2.05 -5.09 2.40
CA ASP A 110 -3.13 -4.18 2.72
C ASP A 110 -4.43 -4.71 2.10
N LEU A 111 -5.39 -5.07 2.96
CA LEU A 111 -6.67 -5.64 2.57
C LEU A 111 -7.82 -4.82 3.15
N SER A 112 -8.74 -4.42 2.28
CA SER A 112 -9.95 -3.72 2.68
C SER A 112 -11.20 -4.57 2.46
N SER A 113 -11.69 -4.67 1.23
CA SER A 113 -12.93 -5.38 0.90
C SER A 113 -12.90 -6.88 1.17
N ALA A 114 -11.74 -7.51 1.09
CA ALA A 114 -11.57 -8.93 1.42
C ALA A 114 -11.86 -9.26 2.90
N ALA A 115 -11.75 -8.28 3.77
CA ALA A 115 -12.06 -8.37 5.20
C ALA A 115 -13.49 -7.90 5.54
N GLU A 116 -14.37 -7.77 4.54
CA GLU A 116 -15.70 -7.19 4.71
C GLU A 116 -16.82 -8.11 4.22
N THR A 117 -17.99 -8.01 4.88
CA THR A 117 -19.27 -8.56 4.43
C THR A 117 -20.32 -7.46 4.51
N GLY A 118 -20.98 -7.16 3.37
CA GLY A 118 -21.97 -6.10 3.28
C GLY A 118 -21.44 -4.69 3.60
N GLY A 119 -20.13 -4.44 3.39
CA GLY A 119 -19.46 -3.16 3.66
C GLY A 119 -19.00 -2.97 5.12
N TYR A 120 -19.14 -3.99 5.97
CA TYR A 120 -18.67 -3.98 7.36
C TYR A 120 -17.55 -5.00 7.55
N LYS A 121 -16.60 -4.69 8.44
CA LYS A 121 -15.52 -5.61 8.80
C LYS A 121 -16.09 -6.90 9.37
N ASP A 122 -15.63 -8.03 8.85
CA ASP A 122 -16.08 -9.38 9.17
C ASP A 122 -14.99 -10.11 9.96
N GLU A 123 -15.29 -10.46 11.21
CA GLU A 123 -14.34 -11.08 12.13
C GLU A 123 -13.80 -12.40 11.61
N GLU A 124 -14.67 -13.26 11.02
CA GLU A 124 -14.24 -14.57 10.53
C GLU A 124 -13.32 -14.45 9.29
N LYS A 125 -13.60 -13.48 8.42
CA LYS A 125 -12.71 -13.18 7.30
C LYS A 125 -11.36 -12.66 7.76
N ILE A 126 -11.35 -11.76 8.76
CA ILE A 126 -10.10 -11.24 9.34
C ILE A 126 -9.30 -12.38 9.97
N LYS A 127 -9.92 -13.26 10.75
CA LYS A 127 -9.26 -14.42 11.36
C LYS A 127 -8.62 -15.31 10.28
N LYS A 128 -9.39 -15.67 9.25
CA LYS A 128 -8.90 -16.51 8.13
C LYS A 128 -7.69 -15.87 7.44
N ILE A 129 -7.74 -14.57 7.15
CA ILE A 129 -6.63 -13.84 6.55
C ILE A 129 -5.40 -13.88 7.47
N MET A 130 -5.58 -13.62 8.77
CA MET A 130 -4.48 -13.62 9.74
C MET A 130 -3.86 -15.01 9.93
N GLU A 131 -4.64 -16.08 9.85
CA GLU A 131 -4.11 -17.46 9.87
C GLU A 131 -3.23 -17.73 8.66
N ILE A 132 -3.63 -17.30 7.47
CA ILE A 132 -2.82 -17.43 6.26
C ILE A 132 -1.50 -16.67 6.42
N VAL A 133 -1.55 -15.38 6.76
CA VAL A 133 -0.35 -14.52 6.88
C VAL A 133 0.65 -15.04 7.91
N ARG A 134 0.18 -15.69 9.00
CA ARG A 134 1.06 -16.24 10.06
C ARG A 134 1.74 -17.55 9.68
N ASN A 135 1.25 -18.21 8.65
CA ASN A 135 1.78 -19.50 8.19
C ASN A 135 2.70 -19.36 6.96
N GLU A 136 2.85 -18.15 6.41
CA GLU A 136 3.77 -17.82 5.33
C GLU A 136 5.11 -17.30 5.88
#